data_f9b5f084f0900d1561d75378153c6415
#
_entry.id   f9b5f084f0900d1561d75378153c6415
#
_cell.length_a   1.000
_cell.length_b   1.000
_cell.length_c   1.000
_cell.angle_alpha   90.00
_cell.angle_beta   90.00
_cell.angle_gamma   90.00
#
_symmetry.space_group_name_H-M   'P 1'
#
loop_
_entity.id
_entity.type
_entity.pdbx_description
1 polymer ?
#
loop_
_entity_poly.entity_id
_entity_poly.type
_entity_poly.pdbx_seq_one_letter_code
_entity_poly.pdbx_strand_id
1 'polypeptide(L)'
;EIYLKGFEMVVKEANPWTVMSSYNKINGVYTSESYDLLTTILRKEWGYQGMVVTDWFGGRDAVGQVQAGNDLLMPGKIRQQDSIRQALKTGKLSMADVDRNVRRVLELILKTPRFKGYPYSEQPDLKAHASVTREAAAEGMILLKNDGKTLPLAADVRDIAVFGNTSYQFIAGGTGSGDVEEAYSVSLEEGLTGAGFILDKGLKQHYLDYIRAEEAKIDWKKYNHVTPPRIVECTLDEGLIRRKAEETDMAMITIGRNAGEYSDRKVKDDFELCADEREMLEKVTRIFHQEGKKVVVILNIGGVIETASWKDRPDAILLAWQGGQEGGNSVADILSGKVNPSGKLPMTFPVRYEDAASSENFPLIGDEEALDIYREFYTGPKGTDRPNIDFTRYEEGIYVGYRYFDKYRVDVSYPFGFGLSYTGFTYSKPRYLRTEQGYEFSCTVTNTGKIPGKEVVQLYIAAPGKTMVKPQKELKAFAKTKILAPGESEVVRLVVGLSELASFDEQASCWAVESGRYLAIWGSSSRDCRLKQSFTLRQAVTGEEVHRVLLPVRQLEELY
;
A
#
# COMPACT_ATOMS: atom_id res chain seq x y z
N GLU A 1 6.87 -17.61 -1.10
CA GLU A 1 7.89 -16.56 -1.25
C GLU A 1 7.29 -15.14 -1.33
N ILE A 2 6.10 -14.97 -1.89
CA ILE A 2 5.53 -13.63 -2.10
C ILE A 2 4.43 -13.33 -1.09
N TYR A 3 3.31 -14.02 -1.14
CA TYR A 3 2.09 -13.61 -0.44
C TYR A 3 2.10 -13.87 1.06
N LEU A 4 2.73 -14.94 1.52
CA LEU A 4 2.80 -15.28 2.94
C LEU A 4 4.09 -14.78 3.63
N LYS A 5 5.12 -14.38 2.88
CA LYS A 5 6.43 -14.02 3.45
C LYS A 5 6.36 -12.84 4.41
N GLY A 6 5.56 -11.81 4.09
CA GLY A 6 5.36 -10.67 4.99
C GLY A 6 4.71 -11.06 6.32
N PHE A 7 3.75 -11.98 6.28
CA PHE A 7 3.11 -12.50 7.50
C PHE A 7 4.09 -13.34 8.33
N GLU A 8 4.91 -14.18 7.68
CA GLU A 8 5.96 -14.95 8.36
C GLU A 8 6.91 -14.03 9.13
N MET A 9 7.41 -12.97 8.48
CA MET A 9 8.31 -12.00 9.10
C MET A 9 7.64 -11.33 10.31
N VAL A 10 6.41 -10.83 10.18
CA VAL A 10 5.68 -10.22 11.29
C VAL A 10 5.47 -11.20 12.44
N VAL A 11 5.11 -12.44 12.17
CA VAL A 11 4.91 -13.46 13.21
C VAL A 11 6.22 -13.79 13.93
N LYS A 12 7.30 -14.04 13.18
CA LYS A 12 8.58 -14.47 13.75
C LYS A 12 9.34 -13.32 14.45
N GLU A 13 9.23 -12.09 13.95
CA GLU A 13 10.01 -10.96 14.46
C GLU A 13 9.24 -10.09 15.47
N ALA A 14 7.95 -9.81 15.22
CA ALA A 14 7.14 -8.95 16.08
C ALA A 14 6.27 -9.73 17.09
N ASN A 15 6.05 -11.03 16.88
CA ASN A 15 5.24 -11.90 17.74
C ASN A 15 3.89 -11.25 18.13
N PRO A 16 3.00 -10.96 17.17
CA PRO A 16 1.74 -10.27 17.42
C PRO A 16 0.83 -11.09 18.32
N TRP A 17 0.01 -10.45 19.13
CA TRP A 17 -0.91 -11.14 20.01
C TRP A 17 -2.10 -11.73 19.27
N THR A 18 -2.48 -11.13 18.16
CA THR A 18 -3.62 -11.56 17.35
C THR A 18 -3.28 -11.54 15.86
N VAL A 19 -3.90 -12.48 15.12
CA VAL A 19 -3.90 -12.52 13.65
C VAL A 19 -5.34 -12.68 13.21
N MET A 20 -5.75 -11.96 12.15
CA MET A 20 -7.08 -12.06 11.58
C MET A 20 -7.03 -12.90 10.30
N SER A 21 -7.94 -13.87 10.19
CA SER A 21 -8.16 -14.64 8.97
C SER A 21 -9.06 -13.84 8.00
N SER A 22 -8.85 -14.04 6.71
CA SER A 22 -9.50 -13.26 5.65
C SER A 22 -10.81 -13.89 5.14
N TYR A 23 -11.52 -13.17 4.27
CA TYR A 23 -12.77 -13.64 3.66
C TYR A 23 -12.60 -14.66 2.56
N ASN A 24 -11.48 -14.58 1.82
CA ASN A 24 -11.27 -15.34 0.60
C ASN A 24 -11.02 -16.83 0.87
N LYS A 25 -11.06 -17.60 -0.20
CA LYS A 25 -10.64 -19.00 -0.23
C LYS A 25 -9.26 -19.15 -0.84
N ILE A 26 -8.50 -20.14 -0.37
CA ILE A 26 -7.30 -20.64 -1.03
C ILE A 26 -7.59 -22.05 -1.46
N ASN A 27 -7.48 -22.35 -2.75
CA ASN A 27 -7.77 -23.67 -3.35
C ASN A 27 -9.14 -24.24 -2.92
N GLY A 28 -10.16 -23.36 -2.85
CA GLY A 28 -11.54 -23.74 -2.54
C GLY A 28 -11.90 -23.79 -1.04
N VAL A 29 -10.94 -23.66 -0.13
CA VAL A 29 -11.14 -23.66 1.34
C VAL A 29 -11.03 -22.24 1.88
N TYR A 30 -12.00 -21.80 2.68
CA TYR A 30 -11.91 -20.51 3.35
C TYR A 30 -10.67 -20.44 4.24
N THR A 31 -9.95 -19.32 4.21
CA THR A 31 -8.76 -19.12 5.05
C THR A 31 -9.05 -19.34 6.52
N SER A 32 -10.23 -18.94 7.00
CA SER A 32 -10.70 -19.14 8.37
C SER A 32 -10.99 -20.60 8.73
N GLU A 33 -11.14 -21.48 7.74
CA GLU A 33 -11.44 -22.92 7.88
C GLU A 33 -10.23 -23.80 7.50
N SER A 34 -9.12 -23.17 7.08
CA SER A 34 -7.95 -23.90 6.60
C SER A 34 -7.02 -24.32 7.73
N TYR A 35 -7.04 -25.61 8.07
CA TYR A 35 -6.10 -26.20 9.03
C TYR A 35 -4.65 -26.06 8.55
N ASP A 36 -4.41 -26.20 7.24
CA ASP A 36 -3.09 -26.06 6.65
C ASP A 36 -2.53 -24.67 6.85
N LEU A 37 -3.35 -23.62 6.62
CA LEU A 37 -2.91 -22.25 6.80
C LEU A 37 -2.76 -21.88 8.28
N LEU A 38 -3.81 -22.11 9.10
CA LEU A 38 -3.88 -21.58 10.46
C LEU A 38 -3.16 -22.45 11.50
N THR A 39 -3.07 -23.76 11.27
CA THR A 39 -2.40 -24.66 12.19
C THR A 39 -1.06 -25.14 11.66
N THR A 40 -0.99 -25.66 10.43
CA THR A 40 0.27 -26.21 9.92
C THR A 40 1.28 -25.10 9.67
N ILE A 41 0.96 -24.11 8.87
CA ILE A 41 1.91 -23.03 8.53
C ILE A 41 2.05 -22.06 9.70
N LEU A 42 0.95 -21.37 10.08
CA LEU A 42 1.03 -20.30 11.07
C LEU A 42 1.57 -20.76 12.42
N ARG A 43 1.08 -21.91 12.94
CA ARG A 43 1.41 -22.34 14.31
C ARG A 43 2.57 -23.32 14.38
N LYS A 44 2.61 -24.35 13.53
CA LYS A 44 3.66 -25.37 13.61
C LYS A 44 4.96 -24.92 12.96
N GLU A 45 4.91 -24.26 11.80
CA GLU A 45 6.11 -23.81 11.10
C GLU A 45 6.60 -22.46 11.61
N TRP A 46 5.71 -21.47 11.76
CA TRP A 46 6.13 -20.14 12.22
C TRP A 46 6.14 -19.98 13.75
N GLY A 47 5.62 -20.95 14.48
CA GLY A 47 5.65 -20.95 15.95
C GLY A 47 4.64 -20.00 16.61
N TYR A 48 3.62 -19.53 15.89
CA TYR A 48 2.65 -18.58 16.42
C TYR A 48 1.85 -19.12 17.60
N GLN A 49 1.85 -18.39 18.72
CA GLN A 49 1.18 -18.77 19.96
C GLN A 49 -0.05 -17.90 20.27
N GLY A 50 -0.27 -16.83 19.52
CA GLY A 50 -1.35 -15.90 19.77
C GLY A 50 -2.73 -16.39 19.34
N MET A 51 -3.73 -15.52 19.46
CA MET A 51 -5.12 -15.78 19.10
C MET A 51 -5.35 -15.50 17.61
N VAL A 52 -6.13 -16.35 16.94
CA VAL A 52 -6.67 -16.09 15.61
C VAL A 52 -8.13 -15.69 15.70
N VAL A 53 -8.50 -14.60 15.08
CA VAL A 53 -9.88 -14.10 14.96
C VAL A 53 -10.31 -14.12 13.51
N THR A 54 -11.59 -14.41 13.22
CA THR A 54 -12.12 -14.22 11.86
C THR A 54 -12.26 -12.74 11.56
N ASP A 55 -12.18 -12.37 10.29
CA ASP A 55 -12.83 -11.17 9.83
C ASP A 55 -14.36 -11.26 10.04
N TRP A 56 -15.05 -10.12 9.92
CA TRP A 56 -16.48 -9.98 10.25
C TRP A 56 -17.34 -10.85 9.32
N PHE A 57 -17.96 -11.91 9.85
CA PHE A 57 -18.68 -12.94 9.09
C PHE A 57 -17.82 -13.88 8.23
N GLY A 58 -16.49 -13.88 8.37
CA GLY A 58 -15.58 -14.71 7.57
C GLY A 58 -15.86 -16.21 7.72
N GLY A 59 -15.83 -16.94 6.60
CA GLY A 59 -16.11 -18.38 6.54
C GLY A 59 -17.58 -18.76 6.71
N ARG A 60 -17.86 -20.07 6.61
CA ARG A 60 -19.24 -20.60 6.69
C ARG A 60 -19.40 -21.78 7.65
N ASP A 61 -18.35 -22.57 7.85
CA ASP A 61 -18.36 -23.75 8.74
C ASP A 61 -17.70 -23.46 10.08
N ALA A 62 -18.52 -23.13 11.09
CA ALA A 62 -18.03 -22.87 12.45
C ALA A 62 -17.27 -24.05 13.08
N VAL A 63 -17.59 -25.29 12.69
CA VAL A 63 -16.90 -26.48 13.18
C VAL A 63 -15.51 -26.57 12.55
N GLY A 64 -15.43 -26.40 11.23
CA GLY A 64 -14.17 -26.32 10.51
C GLY A 64 -13.27 -25.19 11.00
N GLN A 65 -13.83 -24.02 11.30
CA GLN A 65 -13.10 -22.89 11.89
C GLN A 65 -12.47 -23.25 13.24
N VAL A 66 -13.22 -23.85 14.15
CA VAL A 66 -12.69 -24.28 15.45
C VAL A 66 -11.59 -25.32 15.28
N GLN A 67 -11.78 -26.30 14.40
CA GLN A 67 -10.79 -27.35 14.12
C GLN A 67 -9.52 -26.79 13.50
N ALA A 68 -9.65 -25.82 12.59
CA ALA A 68 -8.53 -25.15 11.94
C ALA A 68 -7.69 -24.30 12.91
N GLY A 69 -8.20 -24.00 14.09
CA GLY A 69 -7.51 -23.18 15.09
C GLY A 69 -7.80 -21.70 14.97
N ASN A 70 -8.99 -21.35 14.43
CA ASN A 70 -9.57 -20.02 14.50
C ASN A 70 -10.24 -19.90 15.88
N ASP A 71 -9.72 -19.06 16.74
CA ASP A 71 -10.04 -19.09 18.17
C ASP A 71 -11.28 -18.25 18.52
N LEU A 72 -11.56 -17.19 17.72
CA LEU A 72 -12.68 -16.29 17.94
C LEU A 72 -13.41 -16.00 16.62
N LEU A 73 -14.71 -16.30 16.59
CA LEU A 73 -15.56 -16.13 15.42
C LEU A 73 -16.36 -14.82 15.55
N MET A 74 -16.12 -13.86 14.66
CA MET A 74 -16.77 -12.55 14.70
C MET A 74 -17.88 -12.43 13.65
N PRO A 75 -18.99 -11.73 13.98
CA PRO A 75 -19.38 -11.15 15.25
C PRO A 75 -19.96 -12.16 16.27
N GLY A 76 -20.01 -13.44 15.88
CA GLY A 76 -20.64 -14.51 16.65
C GLY A 76 -22.17 -14.57 16.43
N LYS A 77 -22.63 -15.66 15.82
CA LYS A 77 -24.07 -15.89 15.57
C LYS A 77 -24.55 -17.06 16.39
N ILE A 78 -25.82 -17.05 16.83
CA ILE A 78 -26.44 -18.16 17.58
C ILE A 78 -26.30 -19.47 16.81
N ARG A 79 -26.53 -19.45 15.50
CA ARG A 79 -26.38 -20.64 14.64
C ARG A 79 -24.98 -21.25 14.68
N GLN A 80 -23.92 -20.46 14.82
CA GLN A 80 -22.54 -20.97 14.97
C GLN A 80 -22.38 -21.70 16.29
N GLN A 81 -22.90 -21.13 17.37
CA GLN A 81 -22.90 -21.77 18.68
C GLN A 81 -23.68 -23.10 18.66
N ASP A 82 -24.84 -23.13 18.00
CA ASP A 82 -25.66 -24.35 17.88
C ASP A 82 -24.95 -25.41 17.04
N SER A 83 -24.28 -25.04 15.95
CA SER A 83 -23.47 -25.94 15.13
C SER A 83 -22.32 -26.56 15.95
N ILE A 84 -21.59 -25.75 16.71
CA ILE A 84 -20.52 -26.22 17.60
C ILE A 84 -21.08 -27.19 18.67
N ARG A 85 -22.17 -26.81 19.35
CA ARG A 85 -22.80 -27.66 20.35
C ARG A 85 -23.27 -29.02 19.77
N GLN A 86 -23.85 -28.96 18.56
CA GLN A 86 -24.30 -30.19 17.89
C GLN A 86 -23.11 -31.07 17.47
N ALA A 87 -22.03 -30.46 16.95
CA ALA A 87 -20.83 -31.18 16.57
C ALA A 87 -20.15 -31.86 17.75
N LEU A 88 -20.12 -31.25 18.94
CA LEU A 88 -19.66 -31.84 20.18
C LEU A 88 -20.55 -33.06 20.58
N LYS A 89 -21.87 -32.93 20.52
CA LYS A 89 -22.81 -34.04 20.84
C LYS A 89 -22.66 -35.22 19.89
N THR A 90 -22.33 -34.99 18.64
CA THR A 90 -22.19 -36.03 17.61
C THR A 90 -20.77 -36.57 17.46
N GLY A 91 -19.81 -36.04 18.20
CA GLY A 91 -18.40 -36.42 18.11
C GLY A 91 -17.66 -35.91 16.88
N LYS A 92 -18.29 -35.01 16.08
CA LYS A 92 -17.63 -34.36 14.92
C LYS A 92 -16.59 -33.32 15.36
N LEU A 93 -16.73 -32.75 16.54
CA LEU A 93 -15.80 -31.83 17.15
C LEU A 93 -15.37 -32.38 18.51
N SER A 94 -14.09 -32.31 18.85
CA SER A 94 -13.61 -32.69 20.16
C SER A 94 -13.69 -31.53 21.14
N MET A 95 -13.90 -31.85 22.44
CA MET A 95 -13.83 -30.82 23.48
C MET A 95 -12.43 -30.25 23.61
N ALA A 96 -11.40 -31.02 23.29
CA ALA A 96 -10.01 -30.58 23.30
C ALA A 96 -9.76 -29.44 22.27
N ASP A 97 -10.43 -29.44 21.12
CA ASP A 97 -10.33 -28.38 20.15
C ASP A 97 -10.95 -27.08 20.68
N VAL A 98 -12.10 -27.18 21.33
CA VAL A 98 -12.76 -26.02 21.94
C VAL A 98 -11.93 -25.47 23.10
N ASP A 99 -11.45 -26.34 24.00
CA ASP A 99 -10.62 -25.94 25.14
C ASP A 99 -9.32 -25.26 24.71
N ARG A 100 -8.70 -25.73 23.62
CA ARG A 100 -7.50 -25.13 23.04
C ARG A 100 -7.78 -23.68 22.58
N ASN A 101 -8.88 -23.46 21.88
CA ASN A 101 -9.23 -22.14 21.37
C ASN A 101 -9.64 -21.20 22.52
N VAL A 102 -10.46 -21.66 23.44
CA VAL A 102 -10.85 -20.91 24.63
C VAL A 102 -9.63 -20.52 25.47
N ARG A 103 -8.67 -21.43 25.65
CA ARG A 103 -7.41 -21.11 26.36
C ARG A 103 -6.68 -19.93 25.76
N ARG A 104 -6.53 -19.87 24.42
CA ARG A 104 -5.85 -18.78 23.73
C ARG A 104 -6.57 -17.43 23.90
N VAL A 105 -7.90 -17.44 23.86
CA VAL A 105 -8.71 -16.25 24.16
C VAL A 105 -8.48 -15.78 25.61
N LEU A 106 -8.51 -16.70 26.58
CA LEU A 106 -8.26 -16.37 27.98
C LEU A 106 -6.83 -15.86 28.21
N GLU A 107 -5.83 -16.48 27.60
CA GLU A 107 -4.42 -16.04 27.67
C GLU A 107 -4.25 -14.63 27.10
N LEU A 108 -4.96 -14.29 26.02
CA LEU A 108 -4.98 -12.92 25.49
C LEU A 108 -5.61 -11.95 26.49
N ILE A 109 -6.77 -12.29 27.06
CA ILE A 109 -7.45 -11.44 28.05
C ILE A 109 -6.52 -11.13 29.23
N LEU A 110 -5.81 -12.13 29.75
CA LEU A 110 -4.86 -11.98 30.86
C LEU A 110 -3.66 -11.05 30.50
N LYS A 111 -3.32 -10.93 29.22
CA LYS A 111 -2.25 -10.03 28.75
C LYS A 111 -2.73 -8.60 28.57
N THR A 112 -4.03 -8.36 28.43
CA THR A 112 -4.54 -7.03 28.10
C THR A 112 -4.20 -6.00 29.18
N PRO A 113 -3.93 -4.75 28.79
CA PRO A 113 -3.73 -3.64 29.72
C PRO A 113 -4.91 -3.47 30.69
N ARG A 114 -6.15 -3.64 30.19
CA ARG A 114 -7.35 -3.56 31.03
C ARG A 114 -7.37 -4.59 32.17
N PHE A 115 -7.03 -5.85 31.85
CA PHE A 115 -6.96 -6.91 32.88
C PHE A 115 -5.88 -6.61 33.93
N LYS A 116 -4.78 -6.00 33.52
CA LYS A 116 -3.68 -5.60 34.40
C LYS A 116 -3.94 -4.31 35.18
N GLY A 117 -5.12 -3.72 35.04
CA GLY A 117 -5.48 -2.49 35.76
C GLY A 117 -4.76 -1.25 35.22
N TYR A 118 -4.35 -1.24 33.93
CA TYR A 118 -3.73 -0.08 33.32
C TYR A 118 -4.69 1.12 33.38
N PRO A 119 -4.24 2.26 33.91
CA PRO A 119 -5.04 3.47 33.94
C PRO A 119 -5.11 4.06 32.51
N TYR A 120 -6.26 3.96 31.89
CA TYR A 120 -6.49 4.58 30.58
C TYR A 120 -7.32 5.85 30.73
N SER A 121 -7.18 6.74 29.75
CA SER A 121 -7.96 7.97 29.63
C SER A 121 -8.84 7.89 28.39
N GLU A 122 -10.06 8.36 28.50
CA GLU A 122 -10.95 8.61 27.35
C GLU A 122 -10.67 9.98 26.71
N GLN A 123 -9.67 10.71 27.20
CA GLN A 123 -9.22 11.99 26.68
C GLN A 123 -7.77 11.86 26.20
N PRO A 124 -7.54 11.31 24.99
CA PRO A 124 -6.21 11.25 24.40
C PRO A 124 -5.67 12.65 24.09
N ASP A 125 -4.36 12.82 24.11
CA ASP A 125 -3.72 14.07 23.67
C ASP A 125 -3.76 14.17 22.14
N LEU A 126 -4.90 14.61 21.61
CA LEU A 126 -5.11 14.73 20.16
C LEU A 126 -4.11 15.70 19.51
N LYS A 127 -3.64 16.71 20.25
CA LYS A 127 -2.67 17.67 19.71
C LYS A 127 -1.28 17.03 19.53
N ALA A 128 -0.85 16.22 20.48
CA ALA A 128 0.39 15.45 20.33
C ALA A 128 0.27 14.42 19.20
N HIS A 129 -0.86 13.71 19.13
CA HIS A 129 -1.11 12.73 18.06
C HIS A 129 -1.17 13.38 16.67
N ALA A 130 -1.77 14.58 16.54
CA ALA A 130 -1.79 15.34 15.30
C ALA A 130 -0.38 15.60 14.74
N SER A 131 0.58 15.94 15.61
CA SER A 131 1.98 16.14 15.21
C SER A 131 2.59 14.86 14.62
N VAL A 132 2.34 13.70 15.24
CA VAL A 132 2.81 12.40 14.75
C VAL A 132 2.18 12.05 13.40
N THR A 133 0.87 12.25 13.26
CA THR A 133 0.13 12.03 12.02
C THR A 133 0.68 12.90 10.88
N ARG A 134 0.90 14.19 11.15
CA ARG A 134 1.45 15.14 10.18
C ARG A 134 2.85 14.73 9.71
N GLU A 135 3.73 14.36 10.64
CA GLU A 135 5.07 13.90 10.32
C GLU A 135 5.03 12.60 9.50
N ALA A 136 4.26 11.60 9.94
CA ALA A 136 4.14 10.32 9.26
C ALA A 136 3.60 10.47 7.82
N ALA A 137 2.58 11.31 7.63
CA ALA A 137 2.04 11.59 6.31
C ALA A 137 3.08 12.26 5.40
N ALA A 138 3.78 13.29 5.89
CA ALA A 138 4.82 13.98 5.13
C ALA A 138 6.00 13.04 4.76
N GLU A 139 6.42 12.13 5.67
CA GLU A 139 7.46 11.12 5.40
C GLU A 139 7.02 10.07 4.36
N GLY A 140 5.71 9.84 4.21
CA GLY A 140 5.13 8.91 3.23
C GLY A 140 4.86 9.54 1.87
N MET A 141 4.76 10.87 1.75
CA MET A 141 4.52 11.56 0.47
C MET A 141 5.71 11.43 -0.46
N ILE A 142 5.42 11.31 -1.77
CA ILE A 142 6.43 11.01 -2.78
C ILE A 142 6.42 12.07 -3.88
N LEU A 143 7.55 12.72 -4.08
CA LEU A 143 7.75 13.63 -5.21
C LEU A 143 8.04 12.82 -6.47
N LEU A 144 7.09 12.77 -7.40
CA LEU A 144 7.21 11.98 -8.64
C LEU A 144 7.84 12.77 -9.78
N LYS A 145 7.65 14.09 -9.82
CA LYS A 145 8.21 14.99 -10.84
C LYS A 145 8.48 16.36 -10.24
N ASN A 146 9.56 17.03 -10.69
CA ASN A 146 9.91 18.38 -10.26
C ASN A 146 10.79 19.09 -11.30
N ASP A 147 10.22 19.44 -12.44
CA ASP A 147 10.91 20.11 -13.52
C ASP A 147 11.19 21.57 -13.16
N GLY A 148 12.35 22.05 -13.56
CA GLY A 148 12.76 23.44 -13.32
C GLY A 148 12.82 23.84 -11.84
N LYS A 149 12.83 22.85 -10.90
CA LYS A 149 12.75 23.10 -9.45
C LYS A 149 11.51 23.91 -9.07
N THR A 150 10.37 23.53 -9.62
CA THR A 150 9.07 24.13 -9.32
C THR A 150 8.72 24.02 -7.83
N LEU A 151 9.12 22.93 -7.20
CA LEU A 151 9.02 22.71 -5.75
C LEU A 151 10.40 22.68 -5.10
N PRO A 152 10.54 23.17 -3.86
CA PRO A 152 9.52 23.85 -3.07
C PRO A 152 9.11 25.18 -3.73
N LEU A 153 7.88 25.62 -3.44
CA LEU A 153 7.36 26.86 -3.98
C LEU A 153 8.26 28.03 -3.58
N ALA A 154 8.51 28.92 -4.54
CA ALA A 154 9.32 30.11 -4.29
C ALA A 154 8.59 31.09 -3.35
N ALA A 155 9.35 31.90 -2.61
CA ALA A 155 8.79 32.78 -1.59
C ALA A 155 7.88 33.89 -2.14
N ASP A 156 7.95 34.18 -3.42
CA ASP A 156 7.11 35.13 -4.15
C ASP A 156 5.80 34.52 -4.66
N VAL A 157 5.66 33.21 -4.70
CA VAL A 157 4.39 32.53 -5.01
C VAL A 157 3.45 32.66 -3.83
N ARG A 158 2.32 33.35 -4.00
CA ARG A 158 1.33 33.56 -2.95
C ARG A 158 -0.08 33.20 -3.38
N ASP A 159 -0.49 33.65 -4.56
CA ASP A 159 -1.84 33.50 -5.07
C ASP A 159 -1.95 32.25 -5.94
N ILE A 160 -2.77 31.28 -5.53
CA ILE A 160 -2.86 29.96 -6.15
C ILE A 160 -4.29 29.72 -6.67
N ALA A 161 -4.41 29.39 -7.96
CA ALA A 161 -5.64 28.83 -8.52
C ALA A 161 -5.67 27.31 -8.29
N VAL A 162 -6.63 26.84 -7.52
CA VAL A 162 -6.74 25.42 -7.11
C VAL A 162 -7.89 24.77 -7.89
N PHE A 163 -7.57 23.76 -8.69
CA PHE A 163 -8.48 23.06 -9.58
C PHE A 163 -8.69 21.60 -9.10
N GLY A 164 -9.81 21.02 -9.51
CA GLY A 164 -10.19 19.64 -9.20
C GLY A 164 -11.14 19.54 -8.01
N ASN A 165 -12.20 18.74 -8.14
CA ASN A 165 -13.18 18.50 -7.07
C ASN A 165 -12.48 18.06 -5.77
N THR A 166 -11.51 17.18 -5.87
CA THR A 166 -10.78 16.63 -4.72
C THR A 166 -9.94 17.66 -3.98
N SER A 167 -9.63 18.80 -4.57
CA SER A 167 -9.00 19.92 -3.85
C SER A 167 -9.85 20.44 -2.71
N TYR A 168 -11.19 20.30 -2.84
CA TYR A 168 -12.19 20.77 -1.89
C TYR A 168 -12.90 19.63 -1.15
N GLN A 169 -12.67 18.40 -1.59
CA GLN A 169 -13.09 17.16 -0.93
C GLN A 169 -11.88 16.25 -0.74
N PHE A 170 -10.91 16.74 0.02
CA PHE A 170 -9.63 16.04 0.22
C PHE A 170 -9.85 14.74 0.99
N ILE A 171 -9.35 13.63 0.46
CA ILE A 171 -9.56 12.29 0.97
C ILE A 171 -8.56 12.01 2.09
N ALA A 172 -9.03 11.92 3.32
CA ALA A 172 -8.20 11.63 4.49
C ALA A 172 -7.87 10.15 4.62
N GLY A 173 -8.85 9.27 4.38
CA GLY A 173 -8.73 7.83 4.54
C GLY A 173 -9.56 7.03 3.54
N GLY A 174 -9.51 5.70 3.64
CA GLY A 174 -10.30 4.78 2.83
C GLY A 174 -11.76 4.72 3.26
N THR A 175 -12.57 3.93 2.55
CA THR A 175 -13.97 3.63 2.88
C THR A 175 -14.10 2.23 3.50
N GLY A 176 -15.29 1.89 4.01
CA GLY A 176 -15.52 0.64 4.72
C GLY A 176 -14.86 0.65 6.09
N SER A 177 -14.12 -0.40 6.46
CA SER A 177 -13.39 -0.48 7.74
C SER A 177 -12.23 0.52 7.85
N GLY A 178 -11.80 1.12 6.74
CA GLY A 178 -10.81 2.19 6.70
C GLY A 178 -11.38 3.58 6.96
N ASP A 179 -12.71 3.70 7.04
CA ASP A 179 -13.42 4.95 7.32
C ASP A 179 -13.58 5.10 8.84
N VAL A 180 -12.74 5.92 9.44
CA VAL A 180 -12.75 6.18 10.88
C VAL A 180 -13.34 7.57 11.16
N GLU A 181 -14.03 7.71 12.28
CA GLU A 181 -14.53 9.01 12.74
C GLU A 181 -13.37 9.84 13.29
N GLU A 182 -12.85 10.75 12.47
CA GLU A 182 -11.82 11.68 12.89
C GLU A 182 -12.40 12.77 13.79
N ALA A 183 -11.66 13.20 14.81
CA ALA A 183 -12.03 14.35 15.62
C ALA A 183 -12.11 15.65 14.79
N TYR A 184 -11.30 15.74 13.76
CA TYR A 184 -11.29 16.74 12.71
C TYR A 184 -10.45 16.22 11.54
N SER A 185 -10.57 16.83 10.37
CA SER A 185 -9.71 16.60 9.23
C SER A 185 -9.29 17.92 8.63
N VAL A 186 -8.00 18.08 8.32
CA VAL A 186 -7.47 19.30 7.69
C VAL A 186 -7.49 19.11 6.18
N SER A 187 -8.33 19.88 5.50
CA SER A 187 -8.42 19.91 4.04
C SER A 187 -7.14 20.48 3.40
N LEU A 188 -6.97 20.23 2.10
CA LEU A 188 -5.88 20.84 1.35
C LEU A 188 -5.92 22.37 1.43
N GLU A 189 -7.11 22.96 1.33
CA GLU A 189 -7.33 24.39 1.42
C GLU A 189 -6.87 24.95 2.77
N GLU A 190 -7.31 24.33 3.88
CA GLU A 190 -6.93 24.78 5.22
C GLU A 190 -5.41 24.68 5.42
N GLY A 191 -4.79 23.59 4.95
CA GLY A 191 -3.34 23.40 5.01
C GLY A 191 -2.59 24.48 4.26
N LEU A 192 -2.98 24.76 3.02
CA LEU A 192 -2.35 25.80 2.18
C LEU A 192 -2.56 27.20 2.78
N THR A 193 -3.76 27.52 3.21
CA THR A 193 -4.06 28.82 3.85
C THR A 193 -3.27 28.98 5.16
N GLY A 194 -3.19 27.90 5.96
CA GLY A 194 -2.40 27.87 7.19
C GLY A 194 -0.89 28.04 6.94
N ALA A 195 -0.39 27.65 5.78
CA ALA A 195 0.98 27.86 5.34
C ALA A 195 1.23 29.27 4.75
N GLY A 196 0.20 30.11 4.62
CA GLY A 196 0.28 31.50 4.16
C GLY A 196 0.00 31.72 2.69
N PHE A 197 -0.49 30.70 1.97
CA PHE A 197 -0.94 30.84 0.58
C PHE A 197 -2.35 31.43 0.51
N ILE A 198 -2.62 32.19 -0.55
CA ILE A 198 -3.92 32.79 -0.83
C ILE A 198 -4.58 31.98 -1.94
N LEU A 199 -5.75 31.43 -1.68
CA LEU A 199 -6.48 30.67 -2.68
C LEU A 199 -7.54 31.53 -3.36
N ASP A 200 -7.72 31.34 -4.68
CA ASP A 200 -8.73 32.06 -5.43
C ASP A 200 -10.14 31.74 -4.93
N LYS A 201 -10.80 32.73 -4.34
CA LYS A 201 -12.11 32.57 -3.72
C LYS A 201 -13.23 32.32 -4.73
N GLY A 202 -13.12 32.91 -5.92
CA GLY A 202 -14.13 32.76 -6.98
C GLY A 202 -14.12 31.34 -7.53
N LEU A 203 -12.93 30.80 -7.79
CA LEU A 203 -12.77 29.42 -8.24
C LEU A 203 -13.21 28.42 -7.16
N LYS A 204 -12.83 28.66 -5.90
CA LYS A 204 -13.33 27.87 -4.77
C LYS A 204 -14.85 27.81 -4.75
N GLN A 205 -15.51 28.98 -4.78
CA GLN A 205 -16.98 29.02 -4.71
C GLN A 205 -17.60 28.26 -5.90
N HIS A 206 -17.03 28.39 -7.09
CA HIS A 206 -17.49 27.67 -8.28
C HIS A 206 -17.46 26.14 -8.06
N TYR A 207 -16.35 25.60 -7.54
CA TYR A 207 -16.22 24.17 -7.25
C TYR A 207 -17.17 23.72 -6.14
N LEU A 208 -17.29 24.48 -5.05
CA LEU A 208 -18.18 24.13 -3.93
C LEU A 208 -19.66 24.10 -4.35
N ASP A 209 -20.09 25.05 -5.21
CA ASP A 209 -21.46 25.06 -5.71
C ASP A 209 -21.73 23.88 -6.65
N TYR A 210 -20.76 23.55 -7.52
CA TYR A 210 -20.83 22.38 -8.38
C TYR A 210 -20.90 21.08 -7.59
N ILE A 211 -19.98 20.86 -6.65
CA ILE A 211 -19.92 19.66 -5.81
C ILE A 211 -21.25 19.48 -5.06
N ARG A 212 -21.75 20.53 -4.42
CA ARG A 212 -23.03 20.49 -3.69
C ARG A 212 -24.20 20.11 -4.59
N ALA A 213 -24.21 20.63 -5.83
CA ALA A 213 -25.25 20.31 -6.80
C ALA A 213 -25.20 18.85 -7.26
N GLU A 214 -24.01 18.28 -7.42
CA GLU A 214 -23.83 16.87 -7.80
C GLU A 214 -24.13 15.92 -6.61
N GLU A 215 -23.68 16.25 -5.41
CA GLU A 215 -23.98 15.48 -4.20
C GLU A 215 -25.49 15.34 -3.95
N ALA A 216 -26.25 16.40 -4.22
CA ALA A 216 -27.70 16.39 -4.08
C ALA A 216 -28.40 15.38 -5.00
N LYS A 217 -27.74 14.91 -6.06
CA LYS A 217 -28.27 13.89 -6.98
C LYS A 217 -28.00 12.46 -6.50
N ILE A 218 -27.11 12.29 -5.53
CA ILE A 218 -26.69 10.96 -5.05
C ILE A 218 -27.66 10.47 -3.98
N ASP A 219 -28.20 9.27 -4.19
CA ASP A 219 -28.96 8.56 -3.15
C ASP A 219 -27.98 7.85 -2.19
N TRP A 220 -27.49 8.59 -1.21
CA TRP A 220 -26.50 8.11 -0.22
C TRP A 220 -26.93 6.86 0.53
N LYS A 221 -28.25 6.59 0.64
CA LYS A 221 -28.75 5.39 1.31
C LYS A 221 -28.36 4.08 0.60
N LYS A 222 -28.07 4.16 -0.69
CA LYS A 222 -27.60 3.00 -1.47
C LYS A 222 -26.16 2.64 -1.19
N TYR A 223 -25.36 3.59 -0.69
CA TYR A 223 -23.92 3.48 -0.51
C TYR A 223 -23.53 3.31 0.96
N ASN A 224 -24.49 3.02 1.83
CA ASN A 224 -24.22 2.70 3.22
C ASN A 224 -23.31 1.46 3.29
N HIS A 225 -22.07 1.61 3.76
CA HIS A 225 -21.03 0.60 3.82
C HIS A 225 -20.30 0.21 2.50
N VAL A 226 -20.57 0.89 1.39
CA VAL A 226 -19.80 0.72 0.14
C VAL A 226 -19.19 2.05 -0.30
N THR A 227 -18.16 1.99 -1.14
CA THR A 227 -17.55 3.19 -1.70
C THR A 227 -18.60 3.99 -2.48
N PRO A 228 -18.90 5.25 -2.11
CA PRO A 228 -19.84 6.06 -2.86
C PRO A 228 -19.31 6.37 -4.26
N PRO A 229 -20.20 6.68 -5.22
CA PRO A 229 -19.78 7.09 -6.54
C PRO A 229 -18.98 8.38 -6.45
N ARG A 230 -17.89 8.44 -7.22
CA ARG A 230 -17.13 9.67 -7.35
C ARG A 230 -17.96 10.72 -8.11
N ILE A 231 -17.93 11.97 -7.62
CA ILE A 231 -18.48 13.10 -8.36
C ILE A 231 -17.63 13.30 -9.63
N VAL A 232 -18.30 13.36 -10.78
CA VAL A 232 -17.65 13.65 -12.05
C VAL A 232 -16.90 14.98 -11.96
N GLU A 233 -15.72 15.09 -12.57
CA GLU A 233 -14.92 16.31 -12.48
C GLU A 233 -15.65 17.51 -13.13
N CYS A 234 -15.50 18.67 -12.51
CA CYS A 234 -16.14 19.90 -12.97
C CYS A 234 -15.54 20.35 -14.31
N THR A 235 -16.38 20.43 -15.33
CA THR A 235 -15.96 21.01 -16.62
C THR A 235 -15.86 22.52 -16.52
N LEU A 236 -14.69 23.07 -16.86
CA LEU A 236 -14.41 24.51 -16.78
C LEU A 236 -14.34 25.15 -18.16
N ASP A 237 -14.92 26.33 -18.27
CA ASP A 237 -14.77 27.19 -19.44
C ASP A 237 -13.33 27.73 -19.55
N GLU A 238 -12.76 27.73 -20.76
CA GLU A 238 -11.40 28.26 -21.00
C GLU A 238 -11.24 29.72 -20.61
N GLY A 239 -12.30 30.54 -20.77
CA GLY A 239 -12.27 31.94 -20.37
C GLY A 239 -12.12 32.10 -18.84
N LEU A 240 -12.72 31.19 -18.05
CA LEU A 240 -12.51 31.17 -16.60
C LEU A 240 -11.05 30.80 -16.27
N ILE A 241 -10.52 29.73 -16.88
CA ILE A 241 -9.14 29.29 -16.64
C ILE A 241 -8.16 30.39 -17.01
N ARG A 242 -8.37 31.06 -18.14
CA ARG A 242 -7.52 32.18 -18.59
C ARG A 242 -7.52 33.34 -17.60
N ARG A 243 -8.70 33.77 -17.13
CA ARG A 243 -8.76 34.81 -16.08
C ARG A 243 -7.99 34.40 -14.83
N LYS A 244 -8.11 33.12 -14.41
CA LYS A 244 -7.36 32.62 -13.24
C LYS A 244 -5.86 32.58 -13.50
N ALA A 245 -5.43 32.25 -14.70
CA ALA A 245 -4.03 32.32 -15.08
C ALA A 245 -3.49 33.77 -15.11
N GLU A 246 -4.32 34.76 -15.36
CA GLU A 246 -3.93 36.19 -15.26
C GLU A 246 -3.84 36.67 -13.82
N GLU A 247 -4.81 36.25 -12.97
CA GLU A 247 -5.02 36.72 -11.59
C GLU A 247 -4.13 36.07 -10.53
N THR A 248 -3.58 34.88 -10.77
CA THR A 248 -2.84 34.09 -9.77
C THR A 248 -1.41 33.77 -10.22
N ASP A 249 -0.56 33.37 -9.31
CA ASP A 249 0.86 33.08 -9.59
C ASP A 249 1.08 31.71 -10.23
N MET A 250 0.22 30.73 -9.91
CA MET A 250 0.34 29.36 -10.40
C MET A 250 -0.98 28.60 -10.33
N ALA A 251 -1.01 27.42 -10.95
CA ALA A 251 -2.10 26.45 -10.78
C ALA A 251 -1.69 25.26 -9.94
N MET A 252 -2.65 24.74 -9.19
CA MET A 252 -2.59 23.46 -8.51
C MET A 252 -3.80 22.62 -8.91
N ILE A 253 -3.58 21.36 -9.28
CA ILE A 253 -4.63 20.42 -9.68
C ILE A 253 -4.59 19.23 -8.73
N THR A 254 -5.71 18.87 -8.11
CA THR A 254 -5.79 17.65 -7.31
C THR A 254 -6.62 16.60 -8.03
N ILE A 255 -6.05 15.40 -8.15
CA ILE A 255 -6.72 14.22 -8.68
C ILE A 255 -6.89 13.23 -7.53
N GLY A 256 -8.15 12.82 -7.28
CA GLY A 256 -8.50 11.94 -6.17
C GLY A 256 -8.97 10.57 -6.60
N ARG A 257 -8.57 9.56 -5.82
CA ARG A 257 -9.12 8.19 -5.88
C ARG A 257 -9.24 7.65 -4.49
N ASN A 258 -10.43 7.27 -4.10
CA ASN A 258 -10.61 6.59 -2.83
C ASN A 258 -10.14 5.13 -2.94
N ALA A 259 -9.65 4.59 -1.84
CA ALA A 259 -9.48 3.15 -1.64
C ALA A 259 -10.53 2.70 -0.64
N GLY A 260 -11.17 1.57 -0.88
CA GLY A 260 -12.24 1.10 -0.01
C GLY A 260 -12.49 -0.39 -0.14
N GLU A 261 -13.25 -0.90 0.79
CA GLU A 261 -13.72 -2.27 0.78
C GLU A 261 -14.82 -2.49 -0.27
N TYR A 262 -15.06 -3.76 -0.58
CA TYR A 262 -16.20 -4.31 -1.32
C TYR A 262 -16.18 -4.15 -2.83
N SER A 263 -15.25 -3.42 -3.43
CA SER A 263 -15.15 -3.31 -4.87
C SER A 263 -13.70 -3.18 -5.33
N ASP A 264 -13.39 -3.82 -6.45
CA ASP A 264 -12.12 -3.63 -7.12
C ASP A 264 -12.07 -2.31 -7.88
N ARG A 265 -10.86 -1.84 -8.11
CA ARG A 265 -10.59 -0.68 -8.94
C ARG A 265 -10.94 -0.99 -10.40
N LYS A 266 -11.50 -0.02 -11.11
CA LYS A 266 -11.81 -0.14 -12.54
C LYS A 266 -10.67 0.40 -13.39
N VAL A 267 -10.53 -0.11 -14.61
CA VAL A 267 -9.56 0.44 -15.56
C VAL A 267 -10.04 1.80 -16.05
N LYS A 268 -11.22 1.82 -16.66
CA LYS A 268 -11.79 3.05 -17.23
C LYS A 268 -12.29 3.99 -16.12
N ASP A 269 -11.95 5.26 -16.25
CA ASP A 269 -12.39 6.37 -15.39
C ASP A 269 -11.99 6.25 -13.91
N ASP A 270 -11.08 5.31 -13.58
CA ASP A 270 -10.56 5.09 -12.22
C ASP A 270 -9.04 4.88 -12.22
N PHE A 271 -8.52 3.74 -12.74
CA PHE A 271 -7.08 3.64 -13.00
C PHE A 271 -6.66 4.68 -14.04
N GLU A 272 -7.38 4.80 -15.12
CA GLU A 272 -7.23 5.89 -16.09
C GLU A 272 -7.97 7.15 -15.61
N LEU A 273 -7.49 8.32 -16.04
CA LEU A 273 -8.25 9.56 -15.87
C LEU A 273 -9.54 9.52 -16.69
N CYS A 274 -10.62 10.04 -16.15
CA CYS A 274 -11.83 10.27 -16.93
C CYS A 274 -11.64 11.42 -17.94
N ALA A 275 -12.59 11.56 -18.86
CA ALA A 275 -12.49 12.57 -19.93
C ALA A 275 -12.37 13.99 -19.37
N ASP A 276 -13.18 14.33 -18.36
CA ASP A 276 -13.20 15.66 -17.75
C ASP A 276 -11.91 15.98 -16.97
N GLU A 277 -11.32 15.00 -16.30
CA GLU A 277 -10.01 15.16 -15.64
C GLU A 277 -8.89 15.40 -16.66
N ARG A 278 -8.90 14.65 -17.76
CA ARG A 278 -7.93 14.84 -18.87
C ARG A 278 -8.07 16.23 -19.48
N GLU A 279 -9.28 16.63 -19.74
CA GLU A 279 -9.59 17.96 -20.32
C GLU A 279 -9.15 19.08 -19.37
N MET A 280 -9.49 18.99 -18.08
CA MET A 280 -9.06 19.95 -17.04
C MET A 280 -7.54 20.05 -17.01
N LEU A 281 -6.85 18.92 -16.87
CA LEU A 281 -5.39 18.88 -16.81
C LEU A 281 -4.75 19.50 -18.05
N GLU A 282 -5.25 19.18 -19.24
CA GLU A 282 -4.75 19.71 -20.50
C GLU A 282 -4.98 21.24 -20.63
N LYS A 283 -6.21 21.69 -20.38
CA LYS A 283 -6.57 23.11 -20.50
C LYS A 283 -5.81 23.97 -19.49
N VAL A 284 -5.81 23.56 -18.21
CA VAL A 284 -5.13 24.29 -17.15
C VAL A 284 -3.63 24.38 -17.43
N THR A 285 -2.99 23.24 -17.73
CA THR A 285 -1.54 23.24 -18.00
C THR A 285 -1.19 24.10 -19.21
N ARG A 286 -1.90 23.95 -20.31
CA ARG A 286 -1.66 24.71 -21.52
C ARG A 286 -1.81 26.24 -21.29
N ILE A 287 -2.88 26.65 -20.63
CA ILE A 287 -3.19 28.06 -20.43
C ILE A 287 -2.21 28.73 -19.45
N PHE A 288 -1.90 28.08 -18.31
CA PHE A 288 -0.93 28.61 -17.36
C PHE A 288 0.48 28.67 -17.95
N HIS A 289 0.89 27.69 -18.76
CA HIS A 289 2.17 27.72 -19.45
C HIS A 289 2.24 28.84 -20.50
N GLN A 290 1.12 29.19 -21.15
CA GLN A 290 1.08 30.35 -22.07
C GLN A 290 1.36 31.66 -21.34
N GLU A 291 0.96 31.77 -20.07
CA GLU A 291 1.24 32.92 -19.19
C GLU A 291 2.60 32.78 -18.44
N GLY A 292 3.41 31.78 -18.80
CA GLY A 292 4.72 31.52 -18.15
C GLY A 292 4.62 31.01 -16.72
N LYS A 293 3.45 30.55 -16.28
CA LYS A 293 3.17 30.12 -14.90
C LYS A 293 3.24 28.60 -14.76
N LYS A 294 3.56 28.14 -13.55
CA LYS A 294 3.77 26.73 -13.24
C LYS A 294 2.48 26.02 -12.86
N VAL A 295 2.46 24.70 -13.08
CA VAL A 295 1.35 23.82 -12.71
C VAL A 295 1.88 22.64 -11.87
N VAL A 296 1.30 22.45 -10.70
CA VAL A 296 1.59 21.33 -9.80
C VAL A 296 0.37 20.42 -9.72
N VAL A 297 0.58 19.11 -9.88
CA VAL A 297 -0.45 18.10 -9.65
C VAL A 297 -0.23 17.42 -8.31
N ILE A 298 -1.31 17.31 -7.53
CA ILE A 298 -1.36 16.55 -6.28
C ILE A 298 -2.20 15.30 -6.52
N LEU A 299 -1.65 14.14 -6.25
CA LEU A 299 -2.34 12.86 -6.31
C LEU A 299 -2.78 12.46 -4.91
N ASN A 300 -4.06 12.68 -4.60
CA ASN A 300 -4.69 12.25 -3.36
C ASN A 300 -5.43 10.93 -3.61
N ILE A 301 -4.64 9.84 -3.69
CA ILE A 301 -5.09 8.54 -4.18
C ILE A 301 -4.75 7.42 -3.20
N GLY A 302 -5.62 6.43 -3.05
CA GLY A 302 -5.40 5.25 -2.22
C GLY A 302 -4.73 4.07 -2.93
N GLY A 303 -4.44 4.19 -4.22
CA GLY A 303 -3.80 3.15 -5.04
C GLY A 303 -3.22 3.69 -6.34
N VAL A 304 -2.65 2.82 -7.15
CA VAL A 304 -1.99 3.19 -8.42
C VAL A 304 -3.00 3.71 -9.44
N ILE A 305 -2.64 4.77 -10.18
CA ILE A 305 -3.36 5.25 -11.36
C ILE A 305 -2.43 5.32 -12.57
N GLU A 306 -3.01 5.37 -13.76
CA GLU A 306 -2.28 5.63 -14.98
C GLU A 306 -1.70 7.06 -14.95
N THR A 307 -0.42 7.18 -15.20
CA THR A 307 0.28 8.48 -15.21
C THR A 307 1.09 8.70 -16.48
N ALA A 308 1.37 7.66 -17.26
CA ALA A 308 2.28 7.72 -18.40
C ALA A 308 1.78 8.65 -19.51
N SER A 309 0.47 8.73 -19.73
CA SER A 309 -0.11 9.54 -20.81
C SER A 309 -0.11 11.04 -20.53
N TRP A 310 0.05 11.47 -19.27
CA TRP A 310 -0.11 12.86 -18.89
C TRP A 310 0.98 13.44 -17.97
N LYS A 311 1.82 12.60 -17.34
CA LYS A 311 2.82 13.05 -16.36
C LYS A 311 3.81 14.11 -16.89
N ASP A 312 3.98 14.18 -18.19
CA ASP A 312 4.92 15.14 -18.80
C ASP A 312 4.33 16.55 -18.94
N ARG A 313 3.02 16.73 -18.75
CA ARG A 313 2.33 18.01 -18.88
C ARG A 313 2.60 18.96 -17.70
N PRO A 314 2.34 18.62 -16.42
CA PRO A 314 2.58 19.52 -15.30
C PRO A 314 4.07 19.66 -15.01
N ASP A 315 4.46 20.73 -14.31
CA ASP A 315 5.86 20.97 -13.92
C ASP A 315 6.29 20.12 -12.72
N ALA A 316 5.37 19.83 -11.80
CA ALA A 316 5.64 18.95 -10.67
C ALA A 316 4.44 18.05 -10.34
N ILE A 317 4.73 16.88 -9.78
CA ILE A 317 3.72 15.91 -9.33
C ILE A 317 4.10 15.42 -7.92
N LEU A 318 3.21 15.65 -6.97
CA LEU A 318 3.31 15.16 -5.60
C LEU A 318 2.26 14.07 -5.36
N LEU A 319 2.68 12.88 -5.02
CA LEU A 319 1.81 11.80 -4.56
C LEU A 319 1.63 11.93 -3.05
N ALA A 320 0.47 12.41 -2.66
CA ALA A 320 0.11 12.67 -1.27
C ALA A 320 -0.49 11.45 -0.57
N TRP A 321 -0.90 10.43 -1.31
CA TRP A 321 -1.68 9.30 -0.80
C TRP A 321 -2.95 9.78 -0.08
N GLN A 322 -3.37 9.07 0.95
CA GLN A 322 -4.43 9.44 1.89
C GLN A 322 -3.77 9.75 3.23
N GLY A 323 -3.59 11.05 3.50
CA GLY A 323 -2.70 11.55 4.56
C GLY A 323 -3.30 11.57 5.97
N GLY A 324 -4.50 11.01 6.17
CA GLY A 324 -5.18 11.06 7.46
C GLY A 324 -5.61 12.47 7.86
N GLN A 325 -5.89 12.62 9.12
CA GLN A 325 -6.45 13.83 9.75
C GLN A 325 -5.63 15.12 9.47
N GLU A 326 -4.32 15.02 9.29
CA GLU A 326 -3.41 16.15 9.04
C GLU A 326 -2.95 16.25 7.56
N GLY A 327 -3.62 15.55 6.65
CA GLY A 327 -3.22 15.42 5.25
C GLY A 327 -2.94 16.74 4.54
N GLY A 328 -3.85 17.72 4.66
CA GLY A 328 -3.68 19.05 4.06
C GLY A 328 -2.47 19.82 4.60
N ASN A 329 -2.22 19.76 5.91
CA ASN A 329 -1.04 20.35 6.53
C ASN A 329 0.25 19.69 6.05
N SER A 330 0.25 18.37 5.92
CA SER A 330 1.42 17.60 5.45
C SER A 330 1.77 17.95 4.00
N VAL A 331 0.76 18.09 3.13
CA VAL A 331 0.96 18.56 1.74
C VAL A 331 1.56 19.97 1.75
N ALA A 332 0.99 20.89 2.53
CA ALA A 332 1.47 22.25 2.61
C ALA A 332 2.92 22.35 3.13
N ASP A 333 3.31 21.51 4.09
CA ASP A 333 4.71 21.42 4.58
C ASP A 333 5.69 20.98 3.49
N ILE A 334 5.29 20.04 2.62
CA ILE A 334 6.10 19.65 1.45
C ILE A 334 6.18 20.82 0.46
N LEU A 335 5.04 21.36 0.04
CA LEU A 335 4.99 22.40 -1.00
C LEU A 335 5.76 23.66 -0.60
N SER A 336 5.68 24.08 0.66
CA SER A 336 6.42 25.23 1.18
C SER A 336 7.91 24.98 1.42
N GLY A 337 8.37 23.73 1.32
CA GLY A 337 9.76 23.35 1.60
C GLY A 337 10.11 23.24 3.08
N LYS A 338 9.13 23.34 3.98
CA LYS A 338 9.31 23.08 5.40
C LYS A 338 9.74 21.63 5.65
N VAL A 339 9.24 20.70 4.83
CA VAL A 339 9.67 19.31 4.78
C VAL A 339 10.18 18.99 3.37
N ASN A 340 11.38 18.43 3.28
CA ASN A 340 11.91 17.92 2.03
C ASN A 340 11.39 16.48 1.82
N PRO A 341 10.68 16.16 0.71
CA PRO A 341 10.12 14.83 0.50
C PRO A 341 11.21 13.76 0.45
N SER A 342 10.92 12.62 1.04
CA SER A 342 11.82 11.47 1.11
C SER A 342 11.11 10.12 0.95
N GLY A 343 9.82 10.14 0.69
CA GLY A 343 9.03 8.93 0.43
C GLY A 343 9.47 8.21 -0.85
N LYS A 344 9.28 6.90 -0.89
CA LYS A 344 9.59 6.05 -2.04
C LYS A 344 8.39 5.15 -2.39
N LEU A 345 8.18 4.92 -3.68
CA LEU A 345 7.07 4.08 -4.15
C LEU A 345 7.19 2.63 -3.64
N PRO A 346 6.20 2.13 -2.91
CA PRO A 346 6.18 0.74 -2.46
C PRO A 346 5.68 -0.23 -3.54
N MET A 347 5.35 0.28 -4.74
CA MET A 347 4.92 -0.48 -5.89
C MET A 347 5.42 0.16 -7.20
N THR A 348 5.29 -0.58 -8.29
CA THR A 348 5.54 -0.07 -9.65
C THR A 348 4.28 0.61 -10.18
N PHE A 349 4.43 1.77 -10.83
CA PHE A 349 3.37 2.38 -11.63
C PHE A 349 3.55 1.93 -13.07
N PRO A 350 2.68 1.07 -13.61
CA PRO A 350 2.77 0.60 -14.99
C PRO A 350 2.44 1.71 -15.99
N VAL A 351 2.76 1.50 -17.25
CA VAL A 351 2.31 2.37 -18.34
C VAL A 351 0.83 2.13 -18.62
N ARG A 352 0.39 0.86 -18.64
CA ARG A 352 -0.99 0.45 -18.86
C ARG A 352 -1.38 -0.61 -17.82
N TYR A 353 -2.66 -0.78 -17.61
CA TYR A 353 -3.17 -1.81 -16.72
C TYR A 353 -2.73 -3.22 -17.14
N GLU A 354 -2.80 -3.49 -18.45
CA GLU A 354 -2.45 -4.79 -19.04
C GLU A 354 -0.97 -5.14 -18.89
N ASP A 355 -0.12 -4.17 -18.57
CA ASP A 355 1.31 -4.43 -18.31
C ASP A 355 1.55 -5.11 -16.95
N ALA A 356 0.54 -5.24 -16.09
CA ALA A 356 0.65 -5.99 -14.84
C ALA A 356 0.58 -7.50 -15.09
N ALA A 357 1.49 -8.28 -14.50
CA ALA A 357 1.59 -9.73 -14.72
C ALA A 357 0.28 -10.50 -14.49
N SER A 358 -0.53 -10.04 -13.55
CA SER A 358 -1.80 -10.70 -13.17
C SER A 358 -3.04 -10.14 -13.89
N SER A 359 -2.91 -9.19 -14.80
CA SER A 359 -4.05 -8.48 -15.41
C SER A 359 -5.00 -9.41 -16.16
N GLU A 360 -4.48 -10.43 -16.82
CA GLU A 360 -5.30 -11.39 -17.59
C GLU A 360 -6.00 -12.45 -16.70
N ASN A 361 -5.48 -12.66 -15.49
CA ASN A 361 -5.96 -13.70 -14.58
C ASN A 361 -6.82 -13.14 -13.45
N PHE A 362 -6.93 -11.84 -13.33
CA PHE A 362 -7.76 -11.20 -12.33
C PHE A 362 -9.21 -11.17 -12.81
N PRO A 363 -10.15 -11.81 -12.09
CA PRO A 363 -11.53 -11.87 -12.50
C PRO A 363 -12.17 -10.50 -12.34
N LEU A 364 -12.89 -10.10 -13.36
CA LEU A 364 -13.69 -8.88 -13.34
C LEU A 364 -15.15 -9.27 -13.21
N ILE A 365 -15.70 -9.11 -12.02
CA ILE A 365 -17.16 -9.18 -11.83
C ILE A 365 -17.73 -7.79 -12.15
N GLY A 366 -18.84 -7.75 -12.91
CA GLY A 366 -19.57 -6.51 -13.15
C GLY A 366 -20.07 -5.89 -11.82
N ASP A 367 -20.17 -4.57 -11.77
CA ASP A 367 -20.51 -3.83 -10.55
C ASP A 367 -21.85 -4.26 -9.94
N GLU A 368 -22.86 -4.56 -10.78
CA GLU A 368 -24.17 -5.00 -10.31
C GLU A 368 -24.10 -6.40 -9.69
N GLU A 369 -23.29 -7.29 -10.23
CA GLU A 369 -23.06 -8.63 -9.69
C GLU A 369 -22.29 -8.58 -8.38
N ALA A 370 -21.30 -7.70 -8.26
CA ALA A 370 -20.55 -7.49 -7.02
C ALA A 370 -21.44 -6.97 -5.90
N LEU A 371 -22.34 -6.03 -6.17
CA LEU A 371 -23.32 -5.52 -5.22
C LEU A 371 -24.32 -6.59 -4.78
N ASP A 372 -24.73 -7.49 -5.66
CA ASP A 372 -25.63 -8.60 -5.32
C ASP A 372 -24.92 -9.66 -4.46
N ILE A 373 -23.67 -9.97 -4.74
CA ILE A 373 -22.84 -10.86 -3.91
C ILE A 373 -22.68 -10.26 -2.51
N TYR A 374 -22.42 -8.96 -2.40
CA TYR A 374 -22.32 -8.25 -1.14
C TYR A 374 -23.64 -8.27 -0.35
N ARG A 375 -24.77 -8.02 -0.99
CA ARG A 375 -26.09 -8.15 -0.37
C ARG A 375 -26.36 -9.56 0.14
N GLU A 376 -26.00 -10.60 -0.63
CA GLU A 376 -26.13 -11.99 -0.21
C GLU A 376 -25.22 -12.31 0.99
N PHE A 377 -24.05 -11.71 1.09
CA PHE A 377 -23.16 -11.85 2.23
C PHE A 377 -23.82 -11.40 3.54
N TYR A 378 -24.52 -10.27 3.53
CA TYR A 378 -25.23 -9.75 4.72
C TYR A 378 -26.57 -10.42 4.97
N THR A 379 -27.31 -10.74 3.94
CA THR A 379 -28.67 -11.30 4.06
C THR A 379 -28.69 -12.83 4.19
N GLY A 380 -27.56 -13.47 3.92
CA GLY A 380 -27.43 -14.93 3.82
C GLY A 380 -27.88 -15.48 2.46
N PRO A 381 -27.36 -16.64 2.06
CA PRO A 381 -27.65 -17.21 0.75
C PRO A 381 -29.15 -17.44 0.59
N LYS A 382 -29.73 -16.91 -0.44
CA LYS A 382 -31.07 -17.27 -0.91
C LYS A 382 -30.97 -18.61 -1.67
N GLY A 383 -30.73 -19.68 -0.93
CA GLY A 383 -31.10 -21.05 -1.32
C GLY A 383 -30.49 -21.64 -2.58
N THR A 384 -29.43 -21.13 -3.14
CA THR A 384 -28.76 -21.73 -4.30
C THR A 384 -27.26 -21.78 -4.10
N ASP A 385 -26.66 -22.95 -4.26
CA ASP A 385 -25.23 -23.12 -4.46
C ASP A 385 -24.86 -22.47 -5.81
N ARG A 386 -24.64 -21.16 -5.82
CA ARG A 386 -24.04 -20.53 -6.99
C ARG A 386 -22.62 -21.07 -7.15
N PRO A 387 -22.23 -21.52 -8.33
CA PRO A 387 -20.85 -21.88 -8.57
C PRO A 387 -19.95 -20.68 -8.23
N ASN A 388 -18.79 -20.95 -7.66
CA ASN A 388 -17.78 -19.93 -7.43
C ASN A 388 -17.24 -19.49 -8.79
N ILE A 389 -17.79 -18.40 -9.33
CA ILE A 389 -17.43 -17.85 -10.64
C ILE A 389 -16.31 -16.82 -10.53
N ASP A 390 -16.03 -16.38 -9.31
CA ASP A 390 -15.01 -15.39 -9.00
C ASP A 390 -13.77 -16.08 -8.43
N PHE A 391 -12.74 -16.20 -9.24
CA PHE A 391 -11.46 -16.76 -8.81
C PHE A 391 -10.31 -16.15 -9.60
N THR A 392 -9.19 -16.01 -8.92
CA THR A 392 -7.91 -15.57 -9.51
C THR A 392 -6.97 -16.76 -9.56
N ARG A 393 -6.28 -16.94 -10.68
CA ARG A 393 -5.19 -17.90 -10.82
C ARG A 393 -3.88 -17.16 -10.58
N TYR A 394 -3.06 -17.70 -9.69
CA TYR A 394 -1.74 -17.15 -9.38
C TYR A 394 -0.68 -17.82 -10.27
N GLU A 395 -0.74 -17.53 -11.57
CA GLU A 395 0.11 -18.15 -12.61
C GLU A 395 1.39 -17.36 -12.89
N GLU A 396 1.55 -16.16 -12.28
CA GLU A 396 2.74 -15.33 -12.39
C GLU A 396 3.95 -15.83 -11.56
N GLY A 397 3.77 -16.85 -10.73
CA GLY A 397 4.81 -17.42 -9.89
C GLY A 397 5.47 -16.38 -8.99
N ILE A 398 6.80 -16.26 -9.04
CA ILE A 398 7.56 -15.27 -8.27
C ILE A 398 7.64 -13.90 -8.96
N TYR A 399 7.12 -13.79 -10.19
CA TYR A 399 7.25 -12.59 -11.01
C TYR A 399 6.11 -11.60 -10.74
N VAL A 400 6.08 -11.07 -9.54
CA VAL A 400 5.11 -10.06 -9.07
C VAL A 400 5.80 -8.70 -8.93
N GLY A 401 5.12 -7.64 -9.35
CA GLY A 401 5.60 -6.26 -9.23
C GLY A 401 6.94 -6.03 -9.95
N TYR A 402 7.89 -5.32 -9.31
CA TYR A 402 9.18 -4.99 -9.94
C TYR A 402 9.99 -6.22 -10.36
N ARG A 403 9.78 -7.40 -9.74
CA ARG A 403 10.43 -8.65 -10.15
C ARG A 403 10.08 -9.01 -11.60
N TYR A 404 8.81 -8.83 -11.95
CA TYR A 404 8.31 -9.01 -13.31
C TYR A 404 8.80 -7.89 -14.24
N PHE A 405 8.48 -6.64 -13.92
CA PHE A 405 8.81 -5.49 -14.77
C PHE A 405 10.30 -5.37 -15.09
N ASP A 406 11.17 -5.69 -14.13
CA ASP A 406 12.62 -5.64 -14.33
C ASP A 406 13.13 -6.85 -15.12
N LYS A 407 12.61 -8.06 -14.83
CA LYS A 407 13.01 -9.30 -15.51
C LYS A 407 12.72 -9.25 -17.00
N TYR A 408 11.51 -8.85 -17.35
CA TYR A 408 11.01 -8.82 -18.72
C TYR A 408 11.20 -7.47 -19.41
N ARG A 409 11.82 -6.50 -18.72
CA ARG A 409 12.11 -5.15 -19.23
C ARG A 409 10.85 -4.43 -19.72
N VAL A 410 9.74 -4.64 -19.06
CA VAL A 410 8.49 -3.95 -19.36
C VAL A 410 8.63 -2.49 -18.94
N ASP A 411 8.21 -1.59 -19.80
CA ASP A 411 8.25 -0.15 -19.51
C ASP A 411 7.32 0.20 -18.35
N VAL A 412 7.72 1.19 -17.57
CA VAL A 412 6.95 1.65 -16.41
C VAL A 412 6.89 3.17 -16.37
N SER A 413 5.80 3.70 -15.87
CA SER A 413 5.68 5.14 -15.64
C SER A 413 6.62 5.58 -14.51
N TYR A 414 6.60 4.82 -13.39
CA TYR A 414 7.56 4.97 -12.29
C TYR A 414 7.93 3.61 -11.72
N PRO A 415 9.23 3.33 -11.52
CA PRO A 415 9.67 2.04 -10.98
C PRO A 415 9.42 1.94 -9.46
N PHE A 416 9.37 0.72 -8.95
CA PHE A 416 9.39 0.44 -7.52
C PHE A 416 10.57 1.15 -6.84
N GLY A 417 10.33 1.74 -5.67
CA GLY A 417 11.34 2.46 -4.90
C GLY A 417 11.62 3.88 -5.37
N PHE A 418 10.97 4.37 -6.44
CA PHE A 418 11.19 5.71 -6.97
C PHE A 418 10.63 6.79 -6.04
N GLY A 419 11.32 7.92 -6.01
CA GLY A 419 10.91 9.14 -5.31
C GLY A 419 12.04 10.16 -5.34
N LEU A 420 11.71 11.41 -5.67
CA LEU A 420 12.62 12.54 -5.76
C LEU A 420 12.76 13.25 -4.41
N SER A 421 13.75 14.12 -4.32
CA SER A 421 14.00 15.03 -3.22
C SER A 421 14.31 16.42 -3.76
N TYR A 422 14.19 17.46 -2.94
CA TYR A 422 14.64 18.82 -3.28
C TYR A 422 16.16 18.95 -3.33
N THR A 423 16.89 17.92 -2.91
CA THR A 423 18.35 17.85 -2.93
C THR A 423 18.83 16.60 -3.68
N GLY A 424 20.13 16.51 -3.90
CA GLY A 424 20.75 15.36 -4.55
C GLY A 424 21.62 14.56 -3.57
N PHE A 425 21.75 13.26 -3.84
CA PHE A 425 22.58 12.36 -3.04
C PHE A 425 23.51 11.54 -3.92
N THR A 426 24.74 11.31 -3.46
CA THR A 426 25.69 10.39 -4.05
C THR A 426 25.97 9.24 -3.10
N TYR A 427 26.21 8.06 -3.69
CA TYR A 427 26.57 6.86 -2.96
C TYR A 427 28.03 6.52 -3.25
N SER A 428 28.77 6.07 -2.25
CA SER A 428 30.19 5.71 -2.40
C SER A 428 30.58 4.62 -1.39
N LYS A 429 31.79 4.09 -1.55
CA LYS A 429 32.44 3.14 -0.63
C LYS A 429 31.57 1.93 -0.28
N PRO A 430 31.07 1.16 -1.27
CA PRO A 430 30.33 -0.06 -0.99
C PRO A 430 31.22 -1.06 -0.26
N ARG A 431 30.68 -1.69 0.78
CA ARG A 431 31.38 -2.73 1.55
C ARG A 431 30.41 -3.80 1.98
N TYR A 432 30.91 -5.00 2.18
CA TYR A 432 30.22 -6.05 2.90
C TYR A 432 31.14 -6.72 3.92
N LEU A 433 30.55 -7.21 4.99
CA LEU A 433 31.20 -8.00 6.02
C LEU A 433 30.36 -9.25 6.28
N ARG A 434 31.01 -10.41 6.31
CA ARG A 434 30.33 -11.62 6.74
C ARG A 434 30.24 -11.63 8.27
N THR A 435 29.06 -11.89 8.79
CA THR A 435 28.77 -12.04 10.20
C THR A 435 28.38 -13.50 10.51
N GLU A 436 28.17 -13.82 11.76
CA GLU A 436 27.68 -15.16 12.16
C GLU A 436 26.27 -15.43 11.62
N GLN A 437 25.41 -14.39 11.52
CA GLN A 437 24.01 -14.52 11.14
C GLN A 437 23.78 -14.29 9.63
N GLY A 438 24.78 -13.78 8.87
CA GLY A 438 24.60 -13.43 7.45
C GLY A 438 25.65 -12.44 6.97
N TYR A 439 25.20 -11.30 6.45
CA TYR A 439 26.05 -10.25 5.91
C TYR A 439 25.59 -8.86 6.37
N GLU A 440 26.54 -8.02 6.74
CA GLU A 440 26.34 -6.58 6.84
C GLU A 440 26.82 -5.92 5.54
N PHE A 441 25.96 -5.14 4.91
CA PHE A 441 26.28 -4.32 3.74
C PHE A 441 26.28 -2.86 4.13
N SER A 442 27.22 -2.08 3.61
CA SER A 442 27.25 -0.65 3.90
C SER A 442 27.67 0.18 2.69
N CYS A 443 27.21 1.43 2.67
CA CYS A 443 27.70 2.46 1.76
C CYS A 443 27.68 3.81 2.45
N THR A 444 28.41 4.77 1.90
CA THR A 444 28.37 6.17 2.35
C THR A 444 27.44 6.94 1.45
N VAL A 445 26.45 7.63 2.02
CA VAL A 445 25.55 8.55 1.35
C VAL A 445 25.96 9.97 1.69
N THR A 446 26.09 10.83 0.68
CA THR A 446 26.44 12.24 0.85
C THR A 446 25.38 13.11 0.21
N ASN A 447 24.88 14.11 0.91
CA ASN A 447 24.04 15.15 0.35
C ASN A 447 24.90 16.10 -0.50
N THR A 448 24.71 16.08 -1.82
CA THR A 448 25.48 16.90 -2.78
C THR A 448 24.75 18.17 -3.23
N GLY A 449 23.52 18.34 -2.76
CA GLY A 449 22.73 19.53 -3.09
C GLY A 449 22.85 20.64 -2.05
N LYS A 450 21.89 21.58 -2.07
CA LYS A 450 21.90 22.78 -1.24
C LYS A 450 20.86 22.78 -0.11
N ILE A 451 19.98 21.81 -0.08
CA ILE A 451 18.86 21.70 0.87
C ILE A 451 19.10 20.48 1.77
N PRO A 452 18.92 20.58 3.09
CA PRO A 452 18.95 19.41 3.96
C PRO A 452 17.90 18.38 3.54
N GLY A 453 18.21 17.09 3.63
CA GLY A 453 17.27 16.04 3.21
C GLY A 453 17.66 14.65 3.68
N LYS A 454 16.73 13.72 3.50
CA LYS A 454 16.91 12.30 3.80
C LYS A 454 16.91 11.49 2.50
N GLU A 455 17.67 10.40 2.48
CA GLU A 455 17.66 9.44 1.37
C GLU A 455 17.33 8.03 1.88
N VAL A 456 16.61 7.24 1.07
CA VAL A 456 16.33 5.84 1.35
C VAL A 456 17.25 4.97 0.49
N VAL A 457 18.24 4.37 1.13
CA VAL A 457 19.12 3.40 0.48
C VAL A 457 18.42 2.06 0.40
N GLN A 458 18.30 1.50 -0.80
CA GLN A 458 17.68 0.21 -1.08
C GLN A 458 18.76 -0.78 -1.51
N LEU A 459 18.85 -1.91 -0.81
CA LEU A 459 19.79 -2.98 -1.11
C LEU A 459 19.07 -4.12 -1.82
N TYR A 460 19.43 -4.32 -3.07
CA TYR A 460 18.96 -5.44 -3.87
C TYR A 460 20.05 -6.49 -3.96
N ILE A 461 19.67 -7.77 -3.91
CA ILE A 461 20.57 -8.90 -4.11
C ILE A 461 20.15 -9.68 -5.34
N ALA A 462 21.09 -9.88 -6.27
CA ALA A 462 20.96 -10.82 -7.36
C ALA A 462 21.64 -12.14 -6.98
N ALA A 463 20.84 -13.19 -6.91
CA ALA A 463 21.30 -14.54 -6.56
C ALA A 463 21.77 -15.33 -7.79
N PRO A 464 22.57 -16.40 -7.65
CA PRO A 464 23.13 -17.14 -8.78
C PRO A 464 22.11 -17.86 -9.68
N GLY A 465 20.97 -18.35 -9.14
CA GLY A 465 19.93 -19.00 -9.93
C GLY A 465 20.40 -20.22 -10.72
N LYS A 466 21.05 -21.18 -10.08
CA LYS A 466 21.60 -22.36 -10.74
C LYS A 466 20.59 -23.50 -10.87
N THR A 467 19.85 -23.75 -9.81
CA THR A 467 18.90 -24.88 -9.69
C THR A 467 17.48 -24.40 -9.50
N MET A 468 17.30 -23.21 -8.95
CA MET A 468 16.00 -22.61 -8.70
C MET A 468 15.78 -21.38 -9.59
N VAL A 469 14.57 -21.19 -10.06
CA VAL A 469 14.15 -19.96 -10.74
C VAL A 469 14.22 -18.80 -9.77
N LYS A 470 14.80 -17.67 -10.20
CA LYS A 470 14.99 -16.48 -9.36
C LYS A 470 14.73 -15.22 -10.14
N PRO A 471 14.20 -14.18 -9.49
CA PRO A 471 14.10 -12.87 -10.11
C PRO A 471 15.51 -12.30 -10.38
N GLN A 472 15.59 -11.32 -11.27
CA GLN A 472 16.85 -10.69 -11.62
C GLN A 472 17.58 -10.11 -10.40
N LYS A 473 16.81 -9.57 -9.46
CA LYS A 473 17.25 -9.09 -8.15
C LYS A 473 16.05 -8.94 -7.21
N GLU A 474 16.31 -8.94 -5.92
CA GLU A 474 15.28 -8.75 -4.90
C GLU A 474 15.74 -7.73 -3.88
N LEU A 475 14.81 -6.86 -3.44
CA LEU A 475 15.02 -6.00 -2.30
C LEU A 475 15.16 -6.86 -1.04
N LYS A 476 16.30 -6.79 -0.37
CA LYS A 476 16.57 -7.56 0.85
C LYS A 476 16.68 -6.69 2.10
N ALA A 477 17.04 -5.41 1.94
CA ALA A 477 17.07 -4.47 3.04
C ALA A 477 16.95 -3.02 2.54
N PHE A 478 16.51 -2.12 3.40
CA PHE A 478 16.52 -0.68 3.14
C PHE A 478 16.69 0.09 4.45
N ALA A 479 17.20 1.31 4.34
CA ALA A 479 17.28 2.23 5.47
C ALA A 479 17.20 3.67 4.99
N LYS A 480 16.54 4.51 5.79
CA LYS A 480 16.47 5.96 5.58
C LYS A 480 17.58 6.64 6.42
N THR A 481 18.33 7.56 5.82
CA THR A 481 19.33 8.36 6.54
C THR A 481 18.66 9.30 7.54
N LYS A 482 19.42 9.80 8.49
CA LYS A 482 19.06 11.04 9.18
C LYS A 482 18.94 12.19 8.18
N ILE A 483 18.47 13.36 8.62
CA ILE A 483 18.54 14.59 7.81
C ILE A 483 20.02 14.93 7.61
N LEU A 484 20.47 14.93 6.36
CA LEU A 484 21.84 15.31 5.98
C LEU A 484 21.86 16.77 5.52
N ALA A 485 22.66 17.59 6.17
CA ALA A 485 22.95 18.93 5.70
C ALA A 485 23.72 18.90 4.36
N PRO A 486 23.75 20.00 3.58
CA PRO A 486 24.60 20.10 2.39
C PRO A 486 26.06 19.73 2.67
N GLY A 487 26.59 18.77 1.92
CA GLY A 487 27.94 18.21 2.10
C GLY A 487 28.08 17.16 3.21
N GLU A 488 27.07 16.97 4.05
CA GLU A 488 27.10 15.97 5.12
C GLU A 488 26.98 14.56 4.57
N SER A 489 27.62 13.61 5.24
CA SER A 489 27.62 12.19 4.86
C SER A 489 27.23 11.31 6.04
N GLU A 490 26.62 10.17 5.72
CA GLU A 490 26.30 9.10 6.65
C GLU A 490 26.72 7.75 6.09
N VAL A 491 27.20 6.86 6.94
CA VAL A 491 27.43 5.45 6.60
C VAL A 491 26.17 4.67 6.92
N VAL A 492 25.43 4.30 5.88
CA VAL A 492 24.24 3.46 6.00
C VAL A 492 24.66 1.99 6.07
N ARG A 493 24.16 1.26 7.07
CA ARG A 493 24.39 -0.16 7.30
C ARG A 493 23.10 -0.93 7.13
N LEU A 494 23.18 -2.05 6.39
CA LEU A 494 22.05 -2.90 6.03
C LEU A 494 22.44 -4.34 6.35
N VAL A 495 21.69 -4.98 7.22
CA VAL A 495 21.93 -6.38 7.60
C VAL A 495 21.00 -7.27 6.80
N VAL A 496 21.53 -8.36 6.27
CA VAL A 496 20.78 -9.39 5.57
C VAL A 496 21.16 -10.74 6.17
N GLY A 497 20.20 -11.36 6.82
CA GLY A 497 20.37 -12.71 7.37
C GLY A 497 20.61 -13.75 6.27
N LEU A 498 21.24 -14.86 6.61
CA LEU A 498 21.47 -15.91 5.63
C LEU A 498 20.17 -16.51 5.12
N SER A 499 19.17 -16.67 5.98
CA SER A 499 17.82 -17.13 5.63
C SER A 499 17.08 -16.18 4.68
N GLU A 500 17.37 -14.87 4.71
CA GLU A 500 16.76 -13.91 3.80
C GLU A 500 17.27 -14.02 2.36
N LEU A 501 18.43 -14.68 2.16
CA LEU A 501 18.95 -15.03 0.84
C LEU A 501 18.33 -16.31 0.26
N ALA A 502 17.53 -17.04 1.06
CA ALA A 502 16.91 -18.27 0.63
C ALA A 502 15.81 -18.01 -0.42
N SER A 503 15.63 -18.98 -1.31
CA SER A 503 14.48 -19.16 -2.17
C SER A 503 13.81 -20.47 -1.82
N PHE A 504 12.54 -20.61 -2.15
CA PHE A 504 11.78 -21.82 -1.86
C PHE A 504 12.04 -22.88 -2.96
N ASP A 505 12.51 -24.05 -2.54
CA ASP A 505 12.64 -25.23 -3.39
C ASP A 505 11.35 -26.06 -3.28
N GLU A 506 10.52 -25.99 -4.31
CA GLU A 506 9.23 -26.69 -4.35
C GLU A 506 9.38 -28.23 -4.37
N GLN A 507 10.47 -28.74 -4.94
CA GLN A 507 10.71 -30.19 -5.01
C GLN A 507 11.13 -30.75 -3.66
N ALA A 508 12.03 -30.05 -2.99
CA ALA A 508 12.51 -30.44 -1.68
C ALA A 508 11.61 -29.95 -0.53
N SER A 509 10.63 -29.07 -0.79
CA SER A 509 9.77 -28.41 0.21
C SER A 509 10.58 -27.75 1.33
N CYS A 510 11.59 -26.97 0.94
CA CYS A 510 12.46 -26.30 1.90
C CYS A 510 12.92 -24.93 1.39
N TRP A 511 13.34 -24.09 2.32
CA TRP A 511 14.05 -22.86 2.01
C TRP A 511 15.53 -23.19 1.77
N ALA A 512 16.09 -22.79 0.64
CA ALA A 512 17.47 -23.09 0.31
C ALA A 512 18.25 -21.86 -0.21
N VAL A 513 19.51 -21.75 0.21
CA VAL A 513 20.45 -20.73 -0.27
C VAL A 513 21.49 -21.41 -1.15
N GLU A 514 21.53 -21.05 -2.42
CA GLU A 514 22.49 -21.65 -3.36
C GLU A 514 23.91 -21.16 -3.13
N SER A 515 24.90 -22.02 -3.29
CA SER A 515 26.29 -21.60 -3.36
C SER A 515 26.57 -20.88 -4.68
N GLY A 516 27.40 -19.85 -4.66
CA GLY A 516 27.79 -19.16 -5.87
C GLY A 516 28.13 -17.69 -5.67
N ARG A 517 28.21 -16.99 -6.77
CA ARG A 517 28.48 -15.55 -6.81
C ARG A 517 27.17 -14.78 -6.77
N TYR A 518 27.02 -13.96 -5.76
CA TYR A 518 25.92 -13.00 -5.55
C TYR A 518 26.38 -11.61 -5.94
N LEU A 519 25.43 -10.73 -6.27
CA LEU A 519 25.69 -9.33 -6.53
C LEU A 519 24.81 -8.47 -5.61
N ALA A 520 25.45 -7.73 -4.72
CA ALA A 520 24.82 -6.67 -3.93
C ALA A 520 24.73 -5.39 -4.75
N ILE A 521 23.58 -4.75 -4.76
CA ILE A 521 23.26 -3.57 -5.56
C ILE A 521 22.61 -2.55 -4.64
N TRP A 522 23.25 -1.39 -4.43
CA TRP A 522 22.66 -0.28 -3.72
C TRP A 522 22.02 0.67 -4.72
N GLY A 523 20.79 1.02 -4.49
CA GLY A 523 20.04 1.91 -5.36
C GLY A 523 19.10 2.84 -4.61
N SER A 524 18.59 3.85 -5.30
CA SER A 524 17.50 4.71 -4.83
C SER A 524 16.13 4.26 -5.34
N SER A 525 16.12 3.28 -6.27
CA SER A 525 14.94 2.58 -6.77
C SER A 525 15.37 1.26 -7.40
N SER A 526 14.40 0.43 -7.83
CA SER A 526 14.71 -0.81 -8.55
C SER A 526 15.48 -0.58 -9.85
N ARG A 527 15.34 0.60 -10.47
CA ARG A 527 16.02 0.94 -11.74
C ARG A 527 17.15 1.96 -11.62
N ASP A 528 17.27 2.66 -10.50
CA ASP A 528 18.44 3.52 -10.22
C ASP A 528 19.45 2.78 -9.33
N CYS A 529 20.24 1.93 -9.96
CA CYS A 529 21.29 1.12 -9.33
C CYS A 529 22.62 1.87 -9.32
N ARG A 530 23.02 2.43 -8.17
CA ARG A 530 24.18 3.33 -8.05
C ARG A 530 25.48 2.65 -7.75
N LEU A 531 25.49 1.61 -6.90
CA LEU A 531 26.69 0.85 -6.55
C LEU A 531 26.45 -0.64 -6.69
N LYS A 532 27.51 -1.38 -6.99
CA LYS A 532 27.47 -2.84 -7.13
C LYS A 532 28.71 -3.46 -6.52
N GLN A 533 28.55 -4.58 -5.80
CA GLN A 533 29.66 -5.37 -5.26
C GLN A 533 29.32 -6.85 -5.24
N SER A 534 30.19 -7.66 -5.79
CA SER A 534 30.02 -9.12 -5.75
C SER A 534 30.53 -9.69 -4.43
N PHE A 535 29.84 -10.73 -3.94
CA PHE A 535 30.27 -11.58 -2.84
C PHE A 535 29.99 -13.04 -3.17
N THR A 536 30.63 -13.96 -2.46
CA THR A 536 30.52 -15.40 -2.78
C THR A 536 30.12 -16.17 -1.54
N LEU A 537 29.06 -16.97 -1.68
CA LEU A 537 28.71 -18.02 -0.74
C LEU A 537 29.31 -19.34 -1.23
N ARG A 538 30.25 -19.90 -0.46
CA ARG A 538 31.03 -21.10 -0.90
C ARG A 538 30.23 -22.38 -0.83
N GLN A 539 29.32 -22.50 0.11
CA GLN A 539 28.51 -23.70 0.34
C GLN A 539 27.03 -23.34 0.30
N ALA A 540 26.24 -24.19 -0.34
CA ALA A 540 24.79 -24.09 -0.25
C ALA A 540 24.33 -24.36 1.19
N VAL A 541 23.23 -23.75 1.57
CA VAL A 541 22.62 -23.95 2.88
C VAL A 541 21.18 -24.38 2.66
N THR A 542 20.83 -25.58 3.09
CA THR A 542 19.44 -25.99 3.22
C THR A 542 18.91 -25.43 4.53
N GLY A 543 17.87 -24.65 4.44
CA GLY A 543 17.23 -24.04 5.58
C GLY A 543 16.10 -24.92 6.12
N GLU A 544 15.03 -24.26 6.57
CA GLU A 544 13.88 -24.91 7.18
C GLU A 544 13.10 -25.75 6.15
N GLU A 545 12.88 -27.03 6.47
CA GLU A 545 11.92 -27.87 5.77
C GLU A 545 10.51 -27.50 6.17
N VAL A 546 9.58 -27.47 5.24
CA VAL A 546 8.19 -27.11 5.49
C VAL A 546 7.25 -28.22 5.02
N HIS A 547 6.05 -28.22 5.56
CA HIS A 547 5.02 -29.17 5.14
C HIS A 547 4.54 -28.84 3.72
N ARG A 548 4.37 -29.87 2.91
CA ARG A 548 3.85 -29.73 1.55
C ARG A 548 2.32 -29.58 1.57
N VAL A 549 1.87 -28.37 1.85
CA VAL A 549 0.44 -28.01 1.97
C VAL A 549 0.08 -26.86 1.05
N LEU A 550 -1.20 -26.53 0.93
CA LEU A 550 -1.74 -25.49 0.03
C LEU A 550 -1.36 -25.71 -1.46
N LEU A 551 -1.19 -26.94 -1.86
CA LEU A 551 -0.92 -27.27 -3.26
C LEU A 551 -2.15 -26.92 -4.12
N PRO A 552 -1.94 -26.41 -5.35
CA PRO A 552 -3.04 -26.16 -6.27
C PRO A 552 -3.81 -27.46 -6.58
N VAL A 553 -5.13 -27.35 -6.67
CA VAL A 553 -6.01 -28.50 -6.97
C VAL A 553 -5.78 -29.01 -8.42
N ARG A 554 -5.31 -28.11 -9.28
CA ARG A 554 -4.95 -28.41 -10.68
C ARG A 554 -3.55 -27.90 -10.92
N GLN A 555 -2.83 -28.51 -11.84
CA GLN A 555 -1.56 -27.96 -12.31
C GLN A 555 -1.81 -26.59 -12.91
N LEU A 556 -1.10 -25.59 -12.44
CA LEU A 556 -1.12 -24.25 -13.01
C LEU A 556 -0.08 -24.20 -14.16
N GLU A 557 -0.46 -23.53 -15.22
CA GLU A 557 0.49 -23.18 -16.28
C GLU A 557 1.12 -21.85 -15.89
N GLU A 558 2.43 -21.84 -15.66
CA GLU A 558 3.13 -20.61 -15.38
C GLU A 558 3.16 -19.72 -16.62
N LEU A 559 2.78 -18.47 -16.48
CA LEU A 559 2.71 -17.50 -17.59
C LEU A 559 4.11 -17.06 -18.06
N TYR A 560 5.14 -17.25 -17.25
CA TYR A 560 6.48 -16.70 -17.49
C TYR A 560 7.62 -17.66 -17.14
#